data_1be8ba5b963c6b86f49050971df5154a
#
_entry.id   1be8ba5b963c6b86f49050971df5154a
#
_cell.length_a   1.000
_cell.length_b   1.000
_cell.length_c   1.000
_cell.angle_alpha   90.00
_cell.angle_beta   90.00
_cell.angle_gamma   90.00
#
_symmetry.space_group_name_H-M   'P 1'
#
loop_
_entity.id
_entity.type
_entity.pdbx_description
1 polymer ?
#
loop_
_entity_poly.entity_id
_entity_poly.type
_entity_poly.pdbx_seq_one_letter_code
_entity_poly.pdbx_strand_id
1 'polypeptide(L)'
;MLLESIRSHLMRLGVMESEFKLKLFDIVKTSTPSGRISEDGIPGGDTILNIILENWDQYEKINVYFEGIAQMTRPFIDEAFAKVLETHSLDDFNSKLYFPDASDKIVQALSGAIKLRIKIIKAAKDRRDSADGF
;
A
#
# COMPACT_ATOMS: atom_id res chain seq x y z
N MET A 1 -1.24 -10.77 23.65
CA MET A 1 -0.53 -11.89 23.08
C MET A 1 0.95 -11.58 22.97
N LEU A 2 1.80 -12.60 22.78
CA LEU A 2 3.25 -12.44 22.77
C LEU A 2 3.74 -11.40 21.76
N LEU A 3 3.20 -11.43 20.54
CA LEU A 3 3.60 -10.49 19.48
C LEU A 3 3.28 -9.03 19.84
N GLU A 4 2.13 -8.78 20.42
CA GLU A 4 1.74 -7.43 20.88
C GLU A 4 2.62 -6.95 22.02
N SER A 5 2.99 -7.84 22.94
CA SER A 5 3.91 -7.52 24.03
C SER A 5 5.30 -7.14 23.50
N ILE A 6 5.79 -7.85 22.50
CA ILE A 6 7.07 -7.56 21.85
C ILE A 6 7.01 -6.19 21.17
N ARG A 7 5.95 -5.90 20.41
CA ARG A 7 5.78 -4.60 19.75
C ARG A 7 5.78 -3.46 20.75
N SER A 8 4.99 -3.59 21.84
CA SER A 8 4.93 -2.57 22.89
C SER A 8 6.29 -2.34 23.53
N HIS A 9 7.04 -3.41 23.75
CA HIS A 9 8.39 -3.33 24.31
C HIS A 9 9.35 -2.60 23.38
N LEU A 10 9.35 -2.94 22.10
CA LEU A 10 10.19 -2.30 21.08
C LEU A 10 9.85 -0.80 20.96
N MET A 11 8.58 -0.43 21.03
CA MET A 11 8.16 0.97 20.98
C MET A 11 8.67 1.74 22.19
N ARG A 12 8.60 1.15 23.38
CA ARG A 12 9.13 1.77 24.60
C ARG A 12 10.65 1.97 24.55
N LEU A 13 11.36 1.12 23.82
CA LEU A 13 12.79 1.24 23.63
C LEU A 13 13.17 2.19 22.48
N GLY A 14 12.18 2.79 21.80
CA GLY A 14 12.42 3.67 20.67
C GLY A 14 12.88 2.94 19.40
N VAL A 15 12.68 1.62 19.33
CA VAL A 15 13.09 0.79 18.18
C VAL A 15 12.03 0.80 17.08
N MET A 16 10.73 1.00 17.45
CA MET A 16 9.61 1.03 16.51
C MET A 16 8.70 2.20 16.84
N GLU A 17 8.43 3.04 15.84
CA GLU A 17 7.46 4.12 15.94
C GLU A 17 6.03 3.58 15.83
N SER A 18 5.03 4.26 16.45
CA SER A 18 3.65 3.79 16.41
C SER A 18 2.98 4.03 15.06
N GLU A 19 3.15 5.21 14.47
CA GLU A 19 2.45 5.59 13.25
C GLU A 19 3.33 6.38 12.28
N PHE A 20 3.19 6.07 10.99
CA PHE A 20 3.72 6.87 9.90
C PHE A 20 2.56 7.52 9.17
N LYS A 21 2.61 8.83 8.99
CA LYS A 21 1.58 9.59 8.27
C LYS A 21 2.06 9.85 6.85
N LEU A 22 1.39 9.25 5.89
CA LEU A 22 1.67 9.42 4.48
C LEU A 22 0.59 10.31 3.86
N LYS A 23 0.93 11.59 3.66
CA LYS A 23 0.04 12.54 2.99
C LYS A 23 0.31 12.48 1.49
N LEU A 24 -0.58 11.86 0.76
CA LEU A 24 -0.39 11.57 -0.66
C LEU A 24 -0.14 12.84 -1.48
N PHE A 25 -0.95 13.88 -1.26
CA PHE A 25 -0.83 15.13 -2.00
C PHE A 25 0.53 15.81 -1.83
N ASP A 26 1.13 15.72 -0.65
CA ASP A 26 2.45 16.31 -0.39
C ASP A 26 3.54 15.70 -1.28
N ILE A 27 3.34 14.49 -1.75
CA ILE A 27 4.29 13.77 -2.59
C ILE A 27 3.96 13.96 -4.07
N VAL A 28 2.71 13.69 -4.48
CA VAL A 28 2.33 13.71 -5.90
C VAL A 28 2.08 15.10 -6.44
N LYS A 29 1.75 16.08 -5.59
CA LYS A 29 1.55 17.48 -5.94
C LYS A 29 0.47 17.72 -7.02
N THR A 30 -0.46 16.78 -7.18
CA THR A 30 -1.60 16.89 -8.08
C THR A 30 -2.82 16.25 -7.42
N SER A 31 -4.00 16.79 -7.73
CA SER A 31 -5.25 16.21 -7.23
C SER A 31 -5.69 14.98 -8.02
N THR A 32 -5.01 14.66 -9.13
CA THR A 32 -5.37 13.55 -10.03
C THR A 32 -4.15 12.73 -10.44
N PRO A 33 -3.45 12.10 -9.47
CA PRO A 33 -2.28 11.28 -9.82
C PRO A 33 -2.65 10.12 -10.74
N SER A 34 -1.83 9.83 -11.75
CA SER A 34 -2.22 8.92 -12.82
C SER A 34 -1.20 7.86 -13.21
N GLY A 35 0.08 8.12 -13.14
CA GLY A 35 1.11 7.21 -13.67
C GLY A 35 1.52 6.10 -12.73
N ARG A 36 1.86 4.93 -13.29
CA ARG A 36 2.46 3.84 -12.51
C ARG A 36 3.87 4.17 -12.08
N ILE A 37 4.68 4.63 -13.02
CA ILE A 37 6.12 4.83 -12.84
C ILE A 37 6.42 6.32 -12.85
N SER A 38 7.30 6.74 -11.95
CA SER A 38 7.78 8.13 -11.89
C SER A 38 8.53 8.46 -13.17
N GLU A 39 8.22 9.60 -13.77
CA GLU A 39 8.76 9.99 -15.06
C GLU A 39 8.89 11.52 -15.11
N ASP A 40 10.06 12.00 -15.57
CA ASP A 40 10.35 13.43 -15.75
C ASP A 40 10.05 14.27 -14.50
N GLY A 41 10.41 13.74 -13.33
CA GLY A 41 10.18 14.44 -12.06
C GLY A 41 8.75 14.39 -11.55
N ILE A 42 7.84 13.71 -12.25
CA ILE A 42 6.45 13.52 -11.82
C ILE A 42 6.35 12.19 -11.09
N PRO A 43 6.03 12.19 -9.78
CA PRO A 43 5.92 10.95 -9.02
C PRO A 43 4.77 10.08 -9.50
N GLY A 44 5.05 8.79 -9.71
CA GLY A 44 4.05 7.78 -10.03
C GLY A 44 3.69 6.95 -8.81
N GLY A 45 2.87 5.93 -9.03
CA GLY A 45 2.49 5.00 -7.97
C GLY A 45 3.68 4.28 -7.34
N ASP A 46 4.74 4.04 -8.12
CA ASP A 46 5.98 3.41 -7.64
C ASP A 46 6.65 4.19 -6.52
N THR A 47 6.60 5.52 -6.57
CA THR A 47 7.14 6.37 -5.50
C THR A 47 6.39 6.11 -4.19
N ILE A 48 5.07 6.05 -4.25
CA ILE A 48 4.24 5.77 -3.07
C ILE A 48 4.50 4.36 -2.54
N LEU A 49 4.55 3.37 -3.42
CA LEU A 49 4.86 1.99 -3.05
C LEU A 49 6.20 1.90 -2.31
N ASN A 50 7.23 2.55 -2.85
CA ASN A 50 8.55 2.53 -2.22
C ASN A 50 8.52 3.15 -0.82
N ILE A 51 7.80 4.25 -0.63
CA ILE A 51 7.67 4.90 0.69
C ILE A 51 6.98 3.94 1.67
N ILE A 52 5.91 3.28 1.23
CA ILE A 52 5.19 2.31 2.07
C ILE A 52 6.11 1.16 2.48
N LEU A 53 6.81 0.56 1.52
CA LEU A 53 7.66 -0.60 1.78
C LEU A 53 8.89 -0.25 2.61
N GLU A 54 9.49 0.93 2.40
CA GLU A 54 10.64 1.40 3.18
C GLU A 54 10.27 1.62 4.65
N ASN A 55 9.04 1.98 4.94
CA ASN A 55 8.57 2.26 6.30
C ASN A 55 7.81 1.08 6.93
N TRP A 56 7.67 -0.02 6.21
CA TRP A 56 6.85 -1.16 6.64
C TRP A 56 7.25 -1.72 8.00
N ASP A 57 8.53 -1.95 8.20
CA ASP A 57 9.04 -2.56 9.43
C ASP A 57 9.40 -1.54 10.51
N GLN A 58 9.37 -0.24 10.19
CA GLN A 58 9.74 0.83 11.12
C GLN A 58 8.57 1.34 11.94
N TYR A 59 7.34 1.13 11.47
CA TYR A 59 6.13 1.66 12.09
C TYR A 59 5.11 0.55 12.29
N GLU A 60 4.34 0.67 13.37
CA GLU A 60 3.26 -0.26 13.63
C GLU A 60 2.12 -0.08 12.64
N LYS A 61 1.82 1.18 12.30
CA LYS A 61 0.75 1.56 11.37
C LYS A 61 1.26 2.57 10.35
N ILE A 62 0.74 2.48 9.13
CA ILE A 62 0.93 3.47 8.09
C ILE A 62 -0.45 4.05 7.77
N ASN A 63 -0.66 5.32 8.08
CA ASN A 63 -1.90 6.03 7.80
C ASN A 63 -1.73 6.83 6.52
N VAL A 64 -2.51 6.50 5.49
CA VAL A 64 -2.48 7.18 4.20
C VAL A 64 -3.64 8.17 4.14
N TYR A 65 -3.32 9.44 3.91
CA TYR A 65 -4.30 10.51 3.83
C TYR A 65 -4.47 10.99 2.39
N PHE A 66 -5.71 11.19 1.99
CA PHE A 66 -6.09 11.58 0.62
C PHE A 66 -6.54 13.03 0.50
N GLU A 67 -6.42 13.83 1.56
CA GLU A 67 -6.77 15.25 1.49
C GLU A 67 -6.06 15.91 0.30
N GLY A 68 -6.81 16.62 -0.55
CA GLY A 68 -6.29 17.24 -1.76
C GLY A 68 -6.34 16.34 -3.00
N ILE A 69 -6.67 15.07 -2.85
CA ILE A 69 -6.79 14.12 -3.96
C ILE A 69 -8.25 14.05 -4.40
N ALA A 70 -8.52 14.39 -5.66
CA ALA A 70 -9.87 14.34 -6.23
C ALA A 70 -10.17 12.95 -6.79
N GLN A 71 -9.22 12.40 -7.55
CA GLN A 71 -9.33 11.04 -8.07
C GLN A 71 -7.96 10.49 -8.44
N MET A 72 -7.88 9.18 -8.56
CA MET A 72 -6.66 8.48 -8.95
C MET A 72 -7.00 7.52 -10.08
N THR A 73 -6.08 7.33 -11.03
CA THR A 73 -6.27 6.33 -12.07
C THR A 73 -6.05 4.92 -11.50
N ARG A 74 -6.62 3.91 -12.15
CA ARG A 74 -6.41 2.51 -11.78
C ARG A 74 -4.93 2.10 -11.80
N PRO A 75 -4.15 2.46 -12.84
CA PRO A 75 -2.72 2.16 -12.84
C PRO A 75 -1.98 2.74 -11.64
N PHE A 76 -2.29 3.98 -11.24
CA PHE A 76 -1.68 4.60 -10.07
C PHE A 76 -2.04 3.83 -8.79
N ILE A 77 -3.32 3.54 -8.58
CA ILE A 77 -3.79 2.82 -7.37
C ILE A 77 -3.17 1.44 -7.28
N ASP A 78 -3.13 0.71 -8.39
CA ASP A 78 -2.56 -0.63 -8.43
C ASP A 78 -1.07 -0.60 -8.07
N GLU A 79 -0.32 0.29 -8.68
CA GLU A 79 1.12 0.41 -8.41
C GLU A 79 1.42 0.86 -6.98
N ALA A 80 0.67 1.87 -6.50
CA ALA A 80 0.92 2.48 -5.20
C ALA A 80 0.53 1.58 -4.02
N PHE A 81 -0.58 0.86 -4.13
CA PHE A 81 -1.18 0.17 -3.00
C PHE A 81 -1.38 -1.32 -3.22
N ALA A 82 -2.01 -1.73 -4.33
CA ALA A 82 -2.35 -3.13 -4.55
C ALA A 82 -1.10 -4.01 -4.71
N LYS A 83 -0.02 -3.48 -5.27
CA LYS A 83 1.24 -4.22 -5.43
C LYS A 83 1.92 -4.60 -4.12
N VAL A 84 1.53 -4.00 -3.00
CA VAL A 84 1.98 -4.45 -1.68
C VAL A 84 1.70 -5.95 -1.50
N LEU A 85 0.61 -6.43 -2.10
CA LEU A 85 0.20 -7.85 -2.00
C LEU A 85 1.13 -8.81 -2.74
N GLU A 86 2.06 -8.32 -3.54
CA GLU A 86 3.10 -9.17 -4.15
C GLU A 86 4.13 -9.63 -3.11
N THR A 87 4.30 -8.89 -2.02
CA THR A 87 5.31 -9.18 -0.99
C THR A 87 4.72 -9.35 0.41
N HIS A 88 3.47 -8.99 0.62
CA HIS A 88 2.77 -9.10 1.91
C HIS A 88 1.39 -9.71 1.71
N SER A 89 0.89 -10.41 2.72
CA SER A 89 -0.46 -10.98 2.68
C SER A 89 -1.53 -9.89 2.82
N LEU A 90 -2.77 -10.24 2.48
CA LEU A 90 -3.92 -9.35 2.68
C LEU A 90 -4.11 -9.04 4.18
N ASP A 91 -3.91 -10.03 5.05
CA ASP A 91 -3.99 -9.83 6.50
C ASP A 91 -2.93 -8.82 6.97
N ASP A 92 -1.70 -8.93 6.48
CA ASP A 92 -0.63 -7.98 6.79
C ASP A 92 -0.97 -6.59 6.26
N PHE A 93 -1.48 -6.49 5.05
CA PHE A 93 -1.94 -5.25 4.45
C PHE A 93 -2.99 -4.58 5.36
N ASN A 94 -4.02 -5.32 5.75
CA ASN A 94 -5.11 -4.79 6.57
C ASN A 94 -4.68 -4.39 7.98
N SER A 95 -3.66 -5.04 8.52
CA SER A 95 -3.16 -4.71 9.86
C SER A 95 -2.16 -3.56 9.85
N LYS A 96 -1.57 -3.25 8.71
CA LYS A 96 -0.53 -2.20 8.59
C LYS A 96 -1.06 -0.91 7.98
N LEU A 97 -1.86 -0.98 6.90
CA LEU A 97 -2.31 0.18 6.15
C LEU A 97 -3.71 0.62 6.56
N TYR A 98 -3.84 1.90 6.84
CA TYR A 98 -5.10 2.55 7.20
C TYR A 98 -5.33 3.75 6.29
N PHE A 99 -6.60 4.05 6.02
CA PHE A 99 -7.01 5.13 5.12
C PHE A 99 -8.05 5.99 5.83
N PRO A 100 -7.64 6.79 6.86
CA PRO A 100 -8.58 7.43 7.78
C PRO A 100 -9.55 8.42 7.14
N ASP A 101 -9.12 9.11 6.08
CA ASP A 101 -9.94 10.13 5.42
C ASP A 101 -10.44 9.72 4.03
N ALA A 102 -10.35 8.44 3.69
CA ALA A 102 -10.79 7.96 2.38
C ALA A 102 -12.30 8.09 2.23
N SER A 103 -12.74 8.75 1.14
CA SER A 103 -14.16 8.81 0.78
C SER A 103 -14.65 7.43 0.32
N ASP A 104 -15.96 7.24 0.26
CA ASP A 104 -16.55 6.00 -0.26
C ASP A 104 -16.05 5.69 -1.67
N LYS A 105 -15.91 6.71 -2.51
CA LYS A 105 -15.39 6.59 -3.87
C LYS A 105 -13.95 6.05 -3.86
N ILE A 106 -13.10 6.59 -3.00
CA ILE A 106 -11.71 6.15 -2.87
C ILE A 106 -11.66 4.71 -2.32
N VAL A 107 -12.46 4.41 -1.31
CA VAL A 107 -12.54 3.05 -0.75
C VAL A 107 -12.94 2.03 -1.82
N GLN A 108 -13.93 2.36 -2.65
CA GLN A 108 -14.35 1.48 -3.74
C GLN A 108 -13.24 1.28 -4.77
N ALA A 109 -12.52 2.34 -5.11
CA ALA A 109 -11.41 2.26 -6.06
C ALA A 109 -10.27 1.40 -5.50
N LEU A 110 -9.92 1.57 -4.23
CA LEU A 110 -8.92 0.75 -3.54
C LEU A 110 -9.35 -0.71 -3.51
N SER A 111 -10.58 -0.98 -3.11
CA SER A 111 -11.11 -2.35 -3.04
C SER A 111 -11.08 -3.04 -4.39
N GLY A 112 -11.46 -2.33 -5.45
CA GLY A 112 -11.44 -2.87 -6.81
C GLY A 112 -10.04 -3.24 -7.28
N ALA A 113 -9.07 -2.37 -7.01
CA ALA A 113 -7.67 -2.61 -7.37
C ALA A 113 -7.09 -3.79 -6.59
N ILE A 114 -7.39 -3.89 -5.30
CA ILE A 114 -6.92 -4.99 -4.46
C ILE A 114 -7.49 -6.32 -4.94
N LYS A 115 -8.79 -6.38 -5.21
CA LYS A 115 -9.44 -7.60 -5.71
C LYS A 115 -8.85 -8.06 -7.03
N LEU A 116 -8.60 -7.12 -7.94
CA LEU A 116 -8.00 -7.44 -9.24
C LEU A 116 -6.57 -7.95 -9.08
N ARG A 117 -5.77 -7.31 -8.21
CA ARG A 117 -4.38 -7.74 -7.96
C ARG A 117 -4.33 -9.14 -7.37
N ILE A 118 -5.23 -9.47 -6.46
CA ILE A 118 -5.35 -10.81 -5.89
C ILE A 118 -5.60 -11.84 -7.01
N LYS A 119 -6.51 -11.54 -7.93
CA LYS A 119 -6.78 -12.42 -9.08
C LYS A 119 -5.56 -12.61 -9.96
N ILE A 120 -4.81 -11.54 -10.22
CA ILE A 120 -3.60 -11.58 -11.04
C ILE A 120 -2.53 -12.45 -10.37
N ILE A 121 -2.31 -12.26 -9.08
CA ILE A 121 -1.32 -13.03 -8.30
C ILE A 121 -1.71 -14.51 -8.30
N LYS A 122 -2.98 -14.82 -8.06
CA LYS A 122 -3.48 -16.19 -8.05
C LYS A 122 -3.34 -16.86 -9.42
N ALA A 123 -3.70 -16.15 -10.50
CA ALA A 123 -3.57 -16.67 -11.86
C ALA A 123 -2.11 -16.96 -12.21
N ALA A 124 -1.19 -16.08 -11.81
CA ALA A 124 0.25 -16.29 -12.04
C ALA A 124 0.76 -17.52 -11.27
N LYS A 125 0.31 -17.69 -10.02
CA LYS A 125 0.67 -18.85 -9.21
C LYS A 125 0.12 -20.13 -9.82
N ASP A 126 -1.15 -20.15 -10.23
CA ASP A 126 -1.79 -21.32 -10.85
C ASP A 126 -1.05 -21.73 -12.14
N ARG A 127 -0.63 -20.75 -12.94
CA ARG A 127 0.17 -21.05 -14.16
C ARG A 127 1.52 -21.69 -13.82
N ARG A 128 2.22 -21.17 -12.78
CA ARG A 128 3.49 -21.76 -12.34
C ARG A 128 3.30 -23.18 -11.82
N ASP A 129 2.26 -23.40 -11.00
CA ASP A 129 1.95 -24.71 -10.45
C ASP A 129 1.60 -25.72 -11.57
N SER A 130 0.86 -25.28 -12.57
CA SER A 130 0.55 -26.11 -13.75
C SER A 130 1.80 -26.47 -14.55
N ALA A 131 2.71 -25.51 -14.76
CA ALA A 131 3.96 -25.76 -15.46
C ALA A 131 4.86 -26.72 -14.70
N ASP A 132 4.89 -26.63 -13.36
CA ASP A 132 5.69 -27.50 -12.50
C ASP A 132 5.05 -28.88 -12.32
N GLY A 133 3.78 -29.04 -12.66
CA GLY A 133 3.02 -30.28 -12.52
C GLY A 133 3.33 -31.37 -13.55
N PHE A 134 4.26 -31.12 -14.45
CA PHE A 134 4.75 -32.09 -15.41
C PHE A 134 6.04 -32.77 -14.92
#